data_f08d1188eb53d78d92dc0469f088a1dd
#
_entry.id   f08d1188eb53d78d92dc0469f088a1dd
#
_cell.length_a   1.000
_cell.length_b   1.000
_cell.length_c   1.000
_cell.angle_alpha   90.00
_cell.angle_beta   90.00
_cell.angle_gamma   90.00
#
_symmetry.space_group_name_H-M   'P 1'
#
loop_
_entity.id
_entity.type
_entity.pdbx_description
1 polymer ?
#
loop_
_entity_poly.entity_id
_entity_poly.type
_entity_poly.pdbx_seq_one_letter_code
_entity_poly.pdbx_strand_id
1 'polypeptide(L)'
;MVALLAVLGLVCGPFIRAVADYYDDPPSRGGPPGPGLGKSGVLPARWAERAGVEVGAAVVVALVGWRAGVPYAGFALVGFALAVIDQRTYTLPDLITLPAYPLLALTLLPTGGLPAALLGGLALAACYGLLWFLRPDAMGLGDVKLAGLIGMAAAALGWQAWVVAAFAGQVCGALYAVALVAGGGGSRRTEFPFGPFMVLGALAALCLGL
;
A
#
# COMPACT_ATOMS: atom_id res chain seq x y z
N MET A 1 -11.88 21.27 1.20
CA MET A 1 -10.75 20.43 0.76
C MET A 1 -10.85 19.01 1.34
N VAL A 2 -10.81 18.80 2.66
CA VAL A 2 -10.84 17.46 3.29
C VAL A 2 -12.08 16.65 2.88
N ALA A 3 -13.27 17.26 2.89
CA ALA A 3 -14.50 16.61 2.46
C ALA A 3 -14.45 16.15 0.99
N LEU A 4 -13.85 16.95 0.11
CA LEU A 4 -13.66 16.58 -1.31
C LEU A 4 -12.73 15.38 -1.46
N LEU A 5 -11.66 15.32 -0.68
CA LEU A 5 -10.72 14.19 -0.66
C LEU A 5 -11.37 12.93 -0.08
N ALA A 6 -12.21 13.07 0.95
CA ALA A 6 -13.00 11.95 1.46
C ALA A 6 -13.98 11.41 0.41
N VAL A 7 -14.67 12.30 -0.32
CA VAL A 7 -15.55 11.91 -1.43
C VAL A 7 -14.76 11.20 -2.54
N LEU A 8 -13.57 11.70 -2.89
CA LEU A 8 -12.71 11.04 -3.86
C LEU A 8 -12.36 9.62 -3.42
N GLY A 9 -11.96 9.43 -2.17
CA GLY A 9 -11.68 8.10 -1.61
C GLY A 9 -12.90 7.16 -1.65
N LEU A 10 -14.08 7.67 -1.30
CA LEU A 10 -15.34 6.91 -1.38
C LEU A 10 -15.67 6.48 -2.81
N VAL A 11 -15.50 7.38 -3.78
CA VAL A 11 -15.79 7.09 -5.21
C VAL A 11 -14.77 6.09 -5.77
N CYS A 12 -13.51 6.16 -5.35
CA CYS A 12 -12.48 5.24 -5.80
C CYS A 12 -12.54 3.88 -5.10
N GLY A 13 -13.15 3.77 -3.92
CA GLY A 13 -13.25 2.53 -3.15
C GLY A 13 -13.84 1.34 -3.92
N PRO A 14 -14.98 1.49 -4.60
CA PRO A 14 -15.57 0.43 -5.46
C PRO A 14 -14.61 -0.01 -6.58
N PHE A 15 -13.86 0.93 -7.17
CA PHE A 15 -12.87 0.62 -8.19
C PHE A 15 -11.68 -0.16 -7.61
N ILE A 16 -11.15 0.26 -6.45
CA ILE A 16 -10.08 -0.47 -5.74
C ILE A 16 -10.51 -1.91 -5.48
N ARG A 17 -11.74 -2.10 -5.01
CA ARG A 17 -12.29 -3.43 -4.76
C ARG A 17 -12.41 -4.26 -6.04
N ALA A 18 -12.98 -3.67 -7.11
CA ALA A 18 -13.11 -4.38 -8.39
C ALA A 18 -11.76 -4.82 -8.95
N VAL A 19 -10.74 -3.98 -8.79
CA VAL A 19 -9.36 -4.33 -9.16
C VAL A 19 -8.81 -5.43 -8.27
N ALA A 20 -9.00 -5.35 -6.94
CA ALA A 20 -8.56 -6.39 -6.02
C ALA A 20 -9.26 -7.74 -6.31
N ASP A 21 -10.57 -7.73 -6.57
CA ASP A 21 -11.33 -8.93 -6.94
C ASP A 21 -10.85 -9.53 -8.27
N TYR A 22 -10.43 -8.70 -9.24
CA TYR A 22 -9.87 -9.17 -10.52
C TYR A 22 -8.54 -9.90 -10.33
N TYR A 23 -7.68 -9.44 -9.42
CA TYR A 23 -6.40 -10.09 -9.14
C TYR A 23 -6.55 -11.32 -8.23
N ASP A 24 -7.58 -11.37 -7.38
CA ASP A 24 -7.86 -12.52 -6.51
C ASP A 24 -8.46 -13.71 -7.29
N ASP A 25 -9.30 -13.44 -8.29
CA ASP A 25 -9.90 -14.47 -9.17
C ASP A 25 -9.82 -14.03 -10.64
N PRO A 26 -8.62 -14.16 -11.26
CA PRO A 26 -8.45 -13.78 -12.64
C PRO A 26 -9.33 -14.65 -13.55
N PRO A 27 -10.03 -14.06 -14.54
CA PRO A 27 -10.91 -14.82 -15.44
C PRO A 27 -10.11 -15.92 -16.14
N SER A 28 -10.52 -17.18 -15.94
CA SER A 28 -9.93 -18.32 -16.61
C SER A 28 -9.98 -18.11 -18.12
N ARG A 29 -8.85 -18.28 -18.81
CA ARG A 29 -8.76 -18.12 -20.27
C ARG A 29 -9.76 -19.06 -20.93
N GLY A 30 -10.99 -18.60 -21.24
CA GLY A 30 -11.97 -19.30 -22.07
C GLY A 30 -13.26 -19.77 -21.41
N GLY A 31 -13.52 -19.44 -20.13
CA GLY A 31 -14.80 -19.72 -19.46
C GLY A 31 -15.59 -18.46 -19.11
N PRO A 32 -16.93 -18.47 -19.08
CA PRO A 32 -17.69 -17.39 -18.46
C PRO A 32 -17.24 -17.27 -16.99
N PRO A 33 -17.21 -16.05 -16.42
CA PRO A 33 -16.87 -15.87 -15.02
C PRO A 33 -17.82 -16.74 -14.18
N GLY A 34 -17.25 -17.74 -13.54
CA GLY A 34 -18.00 -18.56 -12.59
C GLY A 34 -18.54 -17.65 -11.49
N PRO A 35 -19.73 -17.92 -10.91
CA PRO A 35 -20.18 -17.21 -9.75
C PRO A 35 -19.08 -17.43 -8.69
N GLY A 36 -18.32 -16.36 -8.37
CA GLY A 36 -17.24 -16.40 -7.41
C GLY A 36 -17.75 -16.97 -6.10
N LEU A 37 -17.57 -18.26 -5.92
CA LEU A 37 -17.80 -18.97 -4.67
C LEU A 37 -16.65 -18.57 -3.74
N GLY A 38 -16.71 -17.32 -3.24
CA GLY A 38 -15.90 -16.92 -2.11
C GLY A 38 -16.07 -17.98 -1.02
N LYS A 39 -14.97 -18.49 -0.53
CA LYS A 39 -14.88 -19.58 0.46
C LYS A 39 -15.61 -19.32 1.79
N SER A 40 -16.39 -18.25 1.92
CA SER A 40 -17.22 -17.94 3.06
C SER A 40 -18.65 -17.60 2.63
N GLY A 41 -19.55 -18.56 2.80
CA GLY A 41 -20.98 -18.46 2.49
C GLY A 41 -21.78 -17.57 3.46
N VAL A 42 -21.27 -16.40 3.87
CA VAL A 42 -21.93 -15.50 4.79
C VAL A 42 -22.12 -14.12 4.16
N LEU A 43 -23.30 -13.89 3.62
CA LEU A 43 -23.76 -12.62 3.01
C LEU A 43 -23.51 -11.35 3.87
N PRO A 44 -23.64 -11.33 5.21
CA PRO A 44 -23.37 -10.12 5.99
C PRO A 44 -21.89 -9.70 6.04
N ALA A 45 -20.94 -10.63 5.96
CA ALA A 45 -19.51 -10.31 5.95
C ALA A 45 -19.09 -9.53 4.69
N ARG A 46 -19.69 -9.82 3.54
CA ARG A 46 -19.38 -9.13 2.28
C ARG A 46 -19.75 -7.64 2.28
N TRP A 47 -20.79 -7.23 2.97
CA TRP A 47 -21.18 -5.83 3.07
C TRP A 47 -20.25 -5.04 3.98
N ALA A 48 -19.83 -5.63 5.09
CA ALA A 48 -18.87 -5.02 6.01
C ALA A 48 -17.48 -4.84 5.35
N GLU A 49 -17.01 -5.83 4.59
CA GLU A 49 -15.77 -5.72 3.82
C GLU A 49 -15.87 -4.65 2.71
N ARG A 50 -17.01 -4.58 2.02
CA ARG A 50 -17.27 -3.58 0.99
C ARG A 50 -17.21 -2.17 1.56
N ALA A 51 -17.97 -1.91 2.61
CA ALA A 51 -17.96 -0.62 3.29
C ALA A 51 -16.57 -0.30 3.88
N GLY A 52 -15.84 -1.31 4.34
CA GLY A 52 -14.51 -1.15 4.92
C GLY A 52 -13.48 -0.60 3.93
N VAL A 53 -13.45 -1.08 2.70
CA VAL A 53 -12.53 -0.58 1.66
C VAL A 53 -12.87 0.86 1.26
N GLU A 54 -14.15 1.16 1.08
CA GLU A 54 -14.63 2.49 0.67
C GLU A 54 -14.36 3.53 1.76
N VAL A 55 -14.74 3.22 2.99
CA VAL A 55 -14.48 4.08 4.14
C VAL A 55 -12.98 4.20 4.42
N GLY A 56 -12.24 3.11 4.34
CA GLY A 56 -10.78 3.11 4.51
C GLY A 56 -10.09 4.02 3.50
N ALA A 57 -10.44 3.91 2.22
CA ALA A 57 -9.92 4.79 1.17
C ALA A 57 -10.24 6.26 1.46
N ALA A 58 -11.49 6.56 1.84
CA ALA A 58 -11.91 7.91 2.18
C ALA A 58 -11.13 8.49 3.35
N VAL A 59 -10.99 7.73 4.42
CA VAL A 59 -10.27 8.15 5.63
C VAL A 59 -8.79 8.37 5.34
N VAL A 60 -8.14 7.45 4.64
CA VAL A 60 -6.71 7.54 4.34
C VAL A 60 -6.41 8.74 3.43
N VAL A 61 -7.18 8.92 2.35
CA VAL A 61 -6.98 10.03 1.43
C VAL A 61 -7.27 11.38 2.08
N ALA A 62 -8.35 11.46 2.89
CA ALA A 62 -8.69 12.68 3.62
C ALA A 62 -7.65 13.03 4.68
N LEU A 63 -7.18 12.05 5.44
CA LEU A 63 -6.20 12.24 6.51
C LEU A 63 -4.85 12.68 5.94
N VAL A 64 -4.35 12.00 4.92
CA VAL A 64 -3.07 12.35 4.28
C VAL A 64 -3.17 13.71 3.59
N GLY A 65 -4.26 13.96 2.87
CA GLY A 65 -4.47 15.27 2.23
C GLY A 65 -4.61 16.43 3.22
N TRP A 66 -5.08 16.15 4.44
CA TRP A 66 -5.13 17.14 5.52
C TRP A 66 -3.76 17.37 6.16
N ARG A 67 -2.99 16.30 6.42
CA ARG A 67 -1.74 16.36 7.19
C ARG A 67 -0.52 16.67 6.31
N ALA A 68 -0.36 15.96 5.20
CA ALA A 68 0.77 16.09 4.29
C ALA A 68 0.47 17.01 3.09
N GLY A 69 -0.80 17.19 2.75
CA GLY A 69 -1.25 18.03 1.64
C GLY A 69 -1.76 17.23 0.42
N VAL A 70 -2.45 17.96 -0.44
CA VAL A 70 -3.10 17.39 -1.64
C VAL A 70 -2.15 16.62 -2.57
N PRO A 71 -0.87 17.03 -2.77
CA PRO A 71 0.07 16.29 -3.61
C PRO A 71 0.25 14.83 -3.21
N TYR A 72 0.04 14.49 -1.94
CA TYR A 72 0.19 13.13 -1.40
C TYR A 72 -1.09 12.29 -1.44
N ALA A 73 -2.23 12.89 -1.78
CA ALA A 73 -3.52 12.21 -1.82
C ALA A 73 -3.53 11.05 -2.86
N GLY A 74 -2.89 11.26 -4.00
CA GLY A 74 -2.71 10.22 -5.03
C GLY A 74 -1.89 9.03 -4.52
N PHE A 75 -0.79 9.29 -3.81
CA PHE A 75 0.00 8.24 -3.17
C PHE A 75 -0.81 7.49 -2.11
N ALA A 76 -1.57 8.21 -1.29
CA ALA A 76 -2.42 7.60 -0.26
C ALA A 76 -3.46 6.63 -0.86
N LEU A 77 -4.09 7.04 -1.96
CA LEU A 77 -5.07 6.22 -2.68
C LEU A 77 -4.43 4.96 -3.28
N VAL A 78 -3.32 5.14 -4.01
CA VAL A 78 -2.61 4.02 -4.66
C VAL A 78 -2.01 3.08 -3.61
N GLY A 79 -1.37 3.62 -2.57
CA GLY A 79 -0.81 2.84 -1.47
C GLY A 79 -1.88 2.00 -0.76
N PHE A 80 -3.03 2.60 -0.46
CA PHE A 80 -4.16 1.87 0.12
C PHE A 80 -4.67 0.77 -0.82
N ALA A 81 -4.81 1.05 -2.12
CA ALA A 81 -5.20 0.04 -3.10
C ALA A 81 -4.22 -1.13 -3.15
N LEU A 82 -2.91 -0.85 -3.21
CA LEU A 82 -1.87 -1.87 -3.21
C LEU A 82 -1.89 -2.69 -1.92
N ALA A 83 -2.12 -2.07 -0.76
CA ALA A 83 -2.24 -2.79 0.51
C ALA A 83 -3.46 -3.74 0.53
N VAL A 84 -4.60 -3.32 -0.02
CA VAL A 84 -5.80 -4.17 -0.13
C VAL A 84 -5.57 -5.34 -1.08
N ILE A 85 -4.91 -5.11 -2.21
CA ILE A 85 -4.60 -6.15 -3.19
C ILE A 85 -3.59 -7.14 -2.59
N ASP A 86 -2.50 -6.65 -2.00
CA ASP A 86 -1.46 -7.49 -1.40
C ASP A 86 -2.03 -8.36 -0.26
N GLN A 87 -2.92 -7.81 0.56
CA GLN A 87 -3.56 -8.56 1.63
C GLN A 87 -4.40 -9.75 1.14
N ARG A 88 -4.90 -9.69 -0.10
CA ARG A 88 -5.74 -10.74 -0.68
C ARG A 88 -4.97 -11.71 -1.55
N THR A 89 -4.00 -11.19 -2.30
CA THR A 89 -3.35 -11.92 -3.40
C THR A 89 -1.87 -12.20 -3.17
N TYR A 90 -1.28 -11.60 -2.14
CA TYR A 90 0.17 -11.65 -1.86
C TYR A 90 1.01 -11.15 -3.06
N THR A 91 0.42 -10.29 -3.88
CA THR A 91 1.07 -9.73 -5.07
C THR A 91 0.85 -8.23 -5.17
N LEU A 92 1.86 -7.54 -5.68
CA LEU A 92 1.81 -6.11 -5.98
C LEU A 92 1.86 -5.93 -7.51
N PRO A 93 0.73 -5.64 -8.18
CA PRO A 93 0.68 -5.59 -9.63
C PRO A 93 1.46 -4.42 -10.20
N ASP A 94 2.35 -4.71 -11.16
CA ASP A 94 3.17 -3.72 -11.85
C ASP A 94 2.32 -2.68 -12.61
N LEU A 95 1.16 -3.09 -13.08
CA LEU A 95 0.22 -2.22 -13.80
C LEU A 95 -0.26 -1.03 -12.95
N ILE A 96 -0.25 -1.16 -11.63
CA ILE A 96 -0.62 -0.09 -10.68
C ILE A 96 0.63 0.58 -10.13
N THR A 97 1.62 -0.22 -9.72
CA THR A 97 2.81 0.27 -9.02
C THR A 97 3.69 1.12 -9.93
N LEU A 98 3.93 0.71 -11.19
CA LEU A 98 4.82 1.45 -12.08
C LEU A 98 4.24 2.82 -12.53
N PRO A 99 2.96 2.94 -12.93
CA PRO A 99 2.38 4.24 -13.26
C PRO A 99 2.28 5.19 -12.06
N ALA A 100 2.26 4.67 -10.83
CA ALA A 100 2.22 5.49 -9.63
C ALA A 100 3.48 6.36 -9.45
N TYR A 101 4.64 5.94 -9.96
CA TYR A 101 5.88 6.71 -9.88
C TYR A 101 5.80 8.05 -10.64
N PRO A 102 5.52 8.08 -11.97
CA PRO A 102 5.38 9.33 -12.67
C PRO A 102 4.19 10.17 -12.17
N LEU A 103 3.11 9.54 -11.72
CA LEU A 103 1.98 10.25 -11.15
C LEU A 103 2.40 10.99 -9.86
N LEU A 104 3.09 10.32 -8.95
CA LEU A 104 3.61 10.92 -7.73
C LEU A 104 4.64 12.01 -8.04
N ALA A 105 5.57 11.77 -8.97
CA ALA A 105 6.54 12.76 -9.38
C ALA A 105 5.87 14.04 -9.90
N LEU A 106 4.82 13.89 -10.72
CA LEU A 106 4.05 15.01 -11.27
C LEU A 106 3.36 15.82 -10.16
N THR A 107 2.75 15.16 -9.17
CA THR A 107 2.09 15.84 -8.04
C THR A 107 3.08 16.54 -7.11
N LEU A 108 4.32 16.07 -7.03
CA LEU A 108 5.39 16.64 -6.21
C LEU A 108 6.16 17.78 -6.93
N LEU A 109 6.04 17.93 -8.26
CA LEU A 109 6.70 19.01 -8.98
C LEU A 109 6.48 20.40 -8.38
N PRO A 110 5.24 20.82 -8.08
CA PRO A 110 4.99 22.18 -7.54
C PRO A 110 5.47 22.35 -6.09
N THR A 111 5.79 21.28 -5.37
CA THR A 111 6.26 21.36 -3.96
C THR A 111 7.75 21.66 -3.86
N GLY A 112 8.51 21.55 -4.95
CA GLY A 112 9.98 21.63 -4.94
C GLY A 112 10.66 20.37 -4.33
N GLY A 113 9.90 19.41 -3.83
CA GLY A 113 10.42 18.20 -3.17
C GLY A 113 10.87 17.08 -4.11
N LEU A 114 10.73 17.27 -5.45
CA LEU A 114 11.02 16.23 -6.42
C LEU A 114 12.46 15.68 -6.37
N PRO A 115 13.53 16.49 -6.23
CA PRO A 115 14.88 15.95 -6.14
C PRO A 115 15.07 15.04 -4.92
N ALA A 116 14.56 15.45 -3.75
CA ALA A 116 14.59 14.65 -2.53
C ALA A 116 13.75 13.37 -2.70
N ALA A 117 12.57 13.47 -3.33
CA ALA A 117 11.72 12.31 -3.64
C ALA A 117 12.47 11.27 -4.48
N LEU A 118 13.09 11.68 -5.58
CA LEU A 118 13.82 10.76 -6.46
C LEU A 118 14.99 10.09 -5.74
N LEU A 119 15.77 10.84 -4.98
CA LEU A 119 16.89 10.30 -4.20
C LEU A 119 16.39 9.35 -3.10
N GLY A 120 15.36 9.74 -2.35
CA GLY A 120 14.80 8.92 -1.28
C GLY A 120 14.12 7.66 -1.81
N GLY A 121 13.44 7.75 -2.94
CA GLY A 121 12.85 6.60 -3.63
C GLY A 121 13.91 5.61 -4.08
N LEU A 122 14.97 6.10 -4.74
CA LEU A 122 16.10 5.27 -5.17
C LEU A 122 16.82 4.63 -3.99
N ALA A 123 17.08 5.40 -2.94
CA ALA A 123 17.74 4.90 -1.74
C ALA A 123 16.94 3.78 -1.06
N LEU A 124 15.63 3.97 -0.86
CA LEU A 124 14.82 2.95 -0.22
C LEU A 124 14.61 1.72 -1.11
N ALA A 125 14.42 1.91 -2.41
CA ALA A 125 14.37 0.81 -3.38
C ALA A 125 15.69 0.03 -3.41
N ALA A 126 16.84 0.71 -3.33
CA ALA A 126 18.14 0.06 -3.28
C ALA A 126 18.34 -0.74 -1.98
N CYS A 127 17.92 -0.20 -0.83
CA CYS A 127 17.96 -0.92 0.45
C CYS A 127 17.13 -2.20 0.40
N TYR A 128 15.89 -2.12 -0.05
CA TYR A 128 15.01 -3.28 -0.18
C TYR A 128 15.48 -4.22 -1.29
N GLY A 129 15.99 -3.68 -2.40
CA GLY A 129 16.59 -4.47 -3.47
C GLY A 129 17.80 -5.27 -3.01
N LEU A 130 18.62 -4.69 -2.14
CA LEU A 130 19.75 -5.40 -1.51
C LEU A 130 19.25 -6.52 -0.58
N LEU A 131 18.22 -6.26 0.23
CA LEU A 131 17.61 -7.28 1.07
C LEU A 131 17.03 -8.43 0.23
N TRP A 132 16.33 -8.10 -0.85
CA TRP A 132 15.84 -9.10 -1.80
C TRP A 132 16.97 -9.89 -2.45
N PHE A 133 18.04 -9.23 -2.87
CA PHE A 133 19.20 -9.90 -3.47
C PHE A 133 19.89 -10.88 -2.51
N LEU A 134 19.97 -10.50 -1.23
CA LEU A 134 20.56 -11.34 -0.19
C LEU A 134 19.64 -12.51 0.22
N ARG A 135 18.33 -12.32 0.15
CA ARG A 135 17.31 -13.29 0.56
C ARG A 135 16.07 -13.22 -0.33
N PRO A 136 16.14 -13.72 -1.58
CA PRO A 136 15.03 -13.64 -2.54
C PRO A 136 13.78 -14.41 -2.09
N ASP A 137 13.96 -15.44 -1.25
CA ASP A 137 12.84 -16.23 -0.71
C ASP A 137 12.11 -15.54 0.46
N ALA A 138 12.66 -14.45 0.98
CA ALA A 138 12.09 -13.77 2.16
C ALA A 138 11.24 -12.54 1.80
N MET A 139 11.37 -12.02 0.56
CA MET A 139 10.73 -10.76 0.15
C MET A 139 10.45 -10.77 -1.35
N GLY A 140 9.28 -10.27 -1.75
CA GLY A 140 8.91 -10.14 -3.16
C GLY A 140 9.56 -8.92 -3.83
N LEU A 141 9.79 -9.00 -5.16
CA LEU A 141 10.17 -7.84 -5.97
C LEU A 141 9.13 -6.71 -5.93
N GLY A 142 7.87 -7.06 -5.67
CA GLY A 142 6.79 -6.10 -5.47
C GLY A 142 7.07 -5.14 -4.31
N ASP A 143 7.60 -5.66 -3.19
CA ASP A 143 7.94 -4.86 -2.00
C ASP A 143 9.08 -3.89 -2.29
N VAL A 144 10.06 -4.28 -3.14
CA VAL A 144 11.14 -3.38 -3.58
C VAL A 144 10.58 -2.19 -4.36
N LYS A 145 9.63 -2.44 -5.26
CA LYS A 145 8.96 -1.39 -6.03
C LYS A 145 8.10 -0.51 -5.11
N LEU A 146 7.34 -1.10 -4.20
CA LEU A 146 6.55 -0.35 -3.23
C LEU A 146 7.45 0.52 -2.33
N ALA A 147 8.60 -0.01 -1.90
CA ALA A 147 9.58 0.74 -1.12
C ALA A 147 10.07 1.99 -1.86
N GLY A 148 10.36 1.88 -3.16
CA GLY A 148 10.73 3.04 -3.96
C GLY A 148 9.65 4.14 -3.96
N LEU A 149 8.39 3.75 -4.14
CA LEU A 149 7.26 4.68 -4.12
C LEU A 149 7.08 5.35 -2.74
N ILE A 150 7.20 4.58 -1.67
CA ILE A 150 7.16 5.06 -0.28
C ILE A 150 8.33 6.02 -0.02
N GLY A 151 9.53 5.66 -0.47
CA GLY A 151 10.72 6.49 -0.33
C GLY A 151 10.57 7.84 -1.02
N MET A 152 9.96 7.87 -2.21
CA MET A 152 9.64 9.12 -2.92
C MET A 152 8.67 9.99 -2.11
N ALA A 153 7.57 9.44 -1.65
CA ALA A 153 6.55 10.18 -0.91
C ALA A 153 7.11 10.75 0.40
N ALA A 154 7.80 9.94 1.16
CA ALA A 154 8.31 10.33 2.47
C ALA A 154 9.49 11.30 2.40
N ALA A 155 10.45 11.10 1.48
CA ALA A 155 11.60 11.98 1.34
C ALA A 155 11.23 13.39 0.84
N ALA A 156 10.14 13.53 0.09
CA ALA A 156 9.63 14.85 -0.31
C ALA A 156 9.15 15.69 0.88
N LEU A 157 8.78 15.07 2.00
CA LEU A 157 8.45 15.76 3.26
C LEU A 157 9.69 16.06 4.09
N GLY A 158 10.70 15.22 4.03
CA GLY A 158 11.93 15.37 4.78
C GLY A 158 12.56 14.05 5.19
N TRP A 159 13.81 14.11 5.67
CA TRP A 159 14.57 12.91 6.02
C TRP A 159 13.98 12.17 7.24
N GLN A 160 13.36 12.89 8.18
CA GLN A 160 12.70 12.30 9.35
C GLN A 160 11.51 11.44 8.93
N ALA A 161 10.65 11.98 8.05
CA ALA A 161 9.53 11.25 7.48
C ALA A 161 10.01 10.01 6.70
N TRP A 162 11.12 10.16 5.95
CA TRP A 162 11.71 9.04 5.22
C TRP A 162 12.19 7.91 6.15
N VAL A 163 12.89 8.26 7.24
CA VAL A 163 13.34 7.27 8.23
C VAL A 163 12.16 6.57 8.88
N VAL A 164 11.14 7.31 9.29
CA VAL A 164 9.94 6.73 9.91
C VAL A 164 9.23 5.81 8.91
N ALA A 165 9.03 6.24 7.67
CA ALA A 165 8.40 5.40 6.63
C ALA A 165 9.19 4.10 6.37
N ALA A 166 10.53 4.19 6.36
CA ALA A 166 11.40 3.05 6.13
C ALA A 166 11.32 2.00 7.24
N PHE A 167 11.26 2.43 8.50
CA PHE A 167 11.35 1.52 9.64
C PHE A 167 10.01 1.16 10.28
N ALA A 168 9.01 2.05 10.30
CA ALA A 168 7.75 1.79 10.98
C ALA A 168 7.01 0.59 10.38
N GLY A 169 7.00 0.45 9.06
CA GLY A 169 6.39 -0.70 8.40
C GLY A 169 7.08 -2.02 8.77
N GLN A 170 8.41 -2.02 8.85
CA GLN A 170 9.19 -3.20 9.23
C GLN A 170 8.95 -3.57 10.69
N VAL A 171 8.92 -2.58 11.59
CA VAL A 171 8.63 -2.82 13.01
C VAL A 171 7.22 -3.39 13.19
N CYS A 172 6.22 -2.81 12.54
CA CYS A 172 4.86 -3.33 12.60
C CYS A 172 4.75 -4.76 12.05
N GLY A 173 5.37 -5.03 10.90
CA GLY A 173 5.40 -6.36 10.30
C GLY A 173 6.12 -7.38 11.19
N ALA A 174 7.25 -7.00 11.78
CA ALA A 174 8.00 -7.85 12.71
C ALA A 174 7.19 -8.15 13.99
N LEU A 175 6.54 -7.15 14.56
CA LEU A 175 5.66 -7.33 15.74
C LEU A 175 4.49 -8.26 15.41
N TYR A 176 3.87 -8.11 14.24
CA TYR A 176 2.82 -9.00 13.77
C TYR A 176 3.33 -10.44 13.61
N ALA A 177 4.50 -10.63 12.97
CA ALA A 177 5.11 -11.95 12.80
C ALA A 177 5.42 -12.63 14.15
N VAL A 178 5.95 -11.88 15.10
CA VAL A 178 6.21 -12.37 16.47
C VAL A 178 4.91 -12.76 17.17
N ALA A 179 3.88 -11.91 17.08
CA ALA A 179 2.58 -12.18 17.69
C ALA A 179 1.92 -13.44 17.08
N LEU A 180 2.05 -13.62 15.76
CA LEU A 180 1.51 -14.78 15.05
C LEU A 180 2.18 -16.07 15.52
N VAL A 181 3.50 -16.07 15.65
CA VAL A 181 4.27 -17.24 16.12
C VAL A 181 4.01 -17.51 17.61
N ALA A 182 4.00 -16.48 18.44
CA ALA A 182 3.76 -16.60 19.89
C ALA A 182 2.33 -17.06 20.22
N GLY A 183 1.36 -16.64 19.40
CA GLY A 183 -0.05 -17.06 19.53
C GLY A 183 -0.35 -18.47 18.98
N GLY A 184 0.65 -19.20 18.46
CA GLY A 184 0.46 -20.54 17.90
C GLY A 184 -0.29 -20.56 16.56
N GLY A 185 -0.59 -19.39 15.97
CA GLY A 185 -1.29 -19.24 14.70
C GLY A 185 -0.40 -19.38 13.45
N GLY A 186 0.92 -19.53 13.66
CA GLY A 186 1.86 -19.62 12.54
C GLY A 186 3.20 -20.24 12.95
N SER A 187 4.03 -20.50 11.96
CA SER A 187 5.40 -20.96 12.10
C SER A 187 6.36 -19.91 11.53
N ARG A 188 7.67 -20.09 11.73
CA ARG A 188 8.70 -19.22 11.12
C ARG A 188 8.69 -19.24 9.58
N ARG A 189 7.91 -20.11 8.97
CA ARG A 189 7.74 -20.22 7.51
C ARG A 189 6.37 -19.74 7.02
N THR A 190 5.54 -19.23 7.92
CA THR A 190 4.22 -18.71 7.54
C THR A 190 4.40 -17.42 6.77
N GLU A 191 3.98 -17.41 5.52
CA GLU A 191 3.95 -16.22 4.68
C GLU A 191 2.82 -15.30 5.13
N PHE A 192 3.07 -14.00 5.11
CA PHE A 192 2.04 -12.98 5.35
C PHE A 192 2.29 -11.78 4.42
N PRO A 193 1.24 -11.05 4.01
CA PRO A 193 1.39 -9.91 3.13
C PRO A 193 2.14 -8.79 3.86
N PHE A 194 3.27 -8.35 3.30
CA PHE A 194 4.12 -7.32 3.91
C PHE A 194 3.73 -5.91 3.48
N GLY A 195 3.18 -5.74 2.27
CA GLY A 195 2.76 -4.46 1.70
C GLY A 195 1.87 -3.61 2.60
N PRO A 196 0.83 -4.16 3.26
CA PRO A 196 0.00 -3.40 4.19
C PRO A 196 0.77 -2.73 5.32
N PHE A 197 1.76 -3.42 5.89
CA PHE A 197 2.61 -2.85 6.96
C PHE A 197 3.52 -1.74 6.43
N MET A 198 4.07 -1.91 5.22
CA MET A 198 4.87 -0.86 4.57
C MET A 198 4.04 0.40 4.32
N VAL A 199 2.82 0.23 3.80
CA VAL A 199 1.89 1.35 3.55
C VAL A 199 1.48 2.02 4.87
N LEU A 200 1.18 1.24 5.92
CA LEU A 200 0.89 1.80 7.25
C LEU A 200 2.06 2.63 7.80
N GLY A 201 3.29 2.16 7.66
CA GLY A 201 4.48 2.92 8.05
C GLY A 201 4.63 4.23 7.28
N ALA A 202 4.38 4.18 5.96
CA ALA A 202 4.38 5.38 5.13
C ALA A 202 3.28 6.37 5.51
N LEU A 203 2.06 5.89 5.72
CA LEU A 203 0.93 6.73 6.14
C LEU A 203 1.18 7.37 7.51
N ALA A 204 1.77 6.61 8.45
CA ALA A 204 2.17 7.16 9.75
C ALA A 204 3.17 8.30 9.59
N ALA A 205 4.21 8.14 8.77
CA ALA A 205 5.20 9.17 8.49
C ALA A 205 4.58 10.44 7.88
N LEU A 206 3.70 10.26 6.88
CA LEU A 206 2.98 11.36 6.23
C LEU A 206 2.03 12.10 7.18
N CYS A 207 1.45 11.40 8.16
CA CYS A 207 0.48 11.99 9.10
C CYS A 207 1.13 12.59 10.34
N LEU A 208 2.35 12.21 10.73
CA LEU A 208 3.03 12.73 11.91
C LEU A 208 3.52 14.18 11.73
N GLY A 209 3.66 14.66 10.48
CA GLY A 209 4.10 16.04 10.20
C GLY A 209 5.56 16.27 10.57
N LEU A 210 6.39 15.28 10.37
CA LEU A 210 7.84 15.26 10.70
C LEU A 210 8.65 16.03 9.66
#